data_c96d03788fc79744efd1c80ca54d4f74
#
_entry.id   c96d03788fc79744efd1c80ca54d4f74
#
_cell.length_a   1.000
_cell.length_b   1.000
_cell.length_c   1.000
_cell.angle_alpha   90.00
_cell.angle_beta   90.00
_cell.angle_gamma   90.00
#
_symmetry.space_group_name_H-M   'P 1'
#
loop_
_entity.id
_entity.type
_entity.pdbx_description
1 polymer ?
#
loop_
_entity_poly.entity_id
_entity_poly.type
_entity_poly.pdbx_seq_one_letter_code
_entity_poly.pdbx_strand_id
1 'polypeptide(L)'
;MYSGPVAAHAYYELAKDGKPDIMVIFSPNHTGRGSALAVMNEGVWRTPLGDVEIDSETANHILRESRIVDVDDRAHAYEHSIELQLPFLQYLYGSAFRLVPISFLMQDLESSRDVGRATAKVLSEKNALVIASTDMNHYEPQERANEKDKMAIDAAIKMDEEQYYSTVESHAISTCGYGPTIAAITAAKALGAKRAQLLCYKTSGDITGDLSGVVGYASISFAKS
;
A
#
# COMPACT_ATOMS: atom_id res chain seq x y z
N MET A 1 14.18 3.87 8.12
CA MET A 1 15.48 4.47 7.74
C MET A 1 15.78 4.19 6.27
N TYR A 2 15.73 2.95 5.81
CA TYR A 2 16.12 2.59 4.44
C TYR A 2 15.06 2.93 3.39
N SER A 3 13.79 2.63 3.63
CA SER A 3 12.65 2.91 2.73
C SER A 3 12.26 4.39 2.67
N GLY A 4 12.50 5.15 3.74
CA GLY A 4 12.02 6.53 3.89
C GLY A 4 12.40 7.47 2.73
N PRO A 5 13.67 7.48 2.26
CA PRO A 5 14.03 8.32 1.11
C PRO A 5 13.24 8.00 -0.16
N VAL A 6 12.90 6.72 -0.39
CA VAL A 6 12.10 6.30 -1.55
C VAL A 6 10.63 6.69 -1.36
N ALA A 7 10.06 6.38 -0.18
CA ALA A 7 8.68 6.75 0.14
C ALA A 7 8.44 8.27 0.03
N ALA A 8 9.42 9.09 0.43
CA ALA A 8 9.34 10.55 0.34
C ALA A 8 9.03 11.07 -1.06
N HIS A 9 9.44 10.36 -2.13
CA HIS A 9 9.10 10.75 -3.50
C HIS A 9 7.60 10.64 -3.79
N ALA A 10 6.94 9.57 -3.28
CA ALA A 10 5.49 9.44 -3.43
C ALA A 10 4.74 10.54 -2.66
N TYR A 11 5.17 10.83 -1.43
CA TYR A 11 4.57 11.89 -0.63
C TYR A 11 4.84 13.30 -1.18
N TYR A 12 5.98 13.51 -1.81
CA TYR A 12 6.27 14.76 -2.51
C TYR A 12 5.34 14.97 -3.72
N GLU A 13 5.07 13.92 -4.51
CA GLU A 13 4.09 14.00 -5.59
C GLU A 13 2.68 14.25 -5.04
N LEU A 14 2.27 13.52 -4.00
CA LEU A 14 0.99 13.71 -3.34
C LEU A 14 0.78 15.16 -2.85
N ALA A 15 1.81 15.78 -2.31
CA ALA A 15 1.73 17.18 -1.83
C ALA A 15 1.36 18.20 -2.92
N LYS A 16 1.53 17.85 -4.21
CA LYS A 16 1.15 18.71 -5.34
C LYS A 16 -0.34 18.65 -5.67
N ASP A 17 -1.02 17.55 -5.31
CA ASP A 17 -2.41 17.29 -5.68
C ASP A 17 -3.42 17.79 -4.63
N GLY A 18 -2.93 18.39 -3.54
CA GLY A 18 -3.77 18.89 -2.45
C GLY A 18 -3.93 17.89 -1.30
N LYS A 19 -4.90 18.14 -0.42
CA LYS A 19 -5.13 17.33 0.77
C LYS A 19 -6.34 16.40 0.58
N PRO A 20 -6.18 15.08 0.55
CA PRO A 20 -7.29 14.15 0.67
C PRO A 20 -7.91 14.19 2.07
N ASP A 21 -9.23 13.97 2.16
CA ASP A 21 -9.94 13.90 3.43
C ASP A 21 -9.85 12.51 4.05
N ILE A 22 -9.74 11.47 3.20
CA ILE A 22 -9.70 10.05 3.60
C ILE A 22 -8.48 9.38 2.98
N MET A 23 -7.73 8.65 3.82
CA MET A 23 -6.60 7.82 3.42
C MET A 23 -6.97 6.35 3.63
N VAL A 24 -7.16 5.59 2.56
CA VAL A 24 -7.28 4.13 2.65
C VAL A 24 -5.90 3.53 2.45
N ILE A 25 -5.38 2.84 3.45
CA ILE A 25 -4.03 2.25 3.42
C ILE A 25 -4.13 0.74 3.47
N PHE A 26 -3.69 0.09 2.41
CA PHE A 26 -3.53 -1.35 2.30
C PHE A 26 -2.13 -1.77 2.77
N SER A 27 -2.05 -2.83 3.55
CA SER A 27 -0.78 -3.35 4.05
C SER A 27 -0.74 -4.87 4.06
N PRO A 28 0.44 -5.49 3.95
CA PRO A 28 0.59 -6.89 4.32
C PRO A 28 0.35 -7.08 5.81
N ASN A 29 0.06 -8.31 6.22
CA ASN A 29 0.04 -8.73 7.61
C ASN A 29 1.25 -9.63 7.88
N HIS A 30 2.27 -9.09 8.52
CA HIS A 30 3.49 -9.82 8.87
C HIS A 30 3.35 -10.65 10.15
N THR A 31 2.30 -10.40 10.93
CA THR A 31 2.14 -11.00 12.26
C THR A 31 1.42 -12.35 12.24
N GLY A 32 0.67 -12.65 11.18
CA GLY A 32 -0.21 -13.81 11.09
C GLY A 32 -1.41 -13.75 12.04
N ARG A 33 -1.69 -12.60 12.66
CA ARG A 33 -2.79 -12.42 13.62
C ARG A 33 -4.02 -11.83 12.93
N GLY A 34 -5.18 -12.18 13.47
CA GLY A 34 -6.46 -11.66 12.99
C GLY A 34 -6.99 -12.36 11.75
N SER A 35 -8.00 -11.77 11.15
CA SER A 35 -8.67 -12.27 9.94
C SER A 35 -7.78 -12.20 8.70
N ALA A 36 -8.09 -13.02 7.72
CA ALA A 36 -7.34 -13.12 6.46
C ALA A 36 -7.25 -11.78 5.70
N LEU A 37 -8.34 -11.01 5.74
CA LEU A 37 -8.42 -9.62 5.29
C LEU A 37 -9.15 -8.84 6.37
N ALA A 38 -8.50 -7.87 6.96
CA ALA A 38 -8.99 -7.22 8.17
C ALA A 38 -8.99 -5.70 8.03
N VAL A 39 -10.09 -5.07 8.47
CA VAL A 39 -10.20 -3.63 8.64
C VAL A 39 -10.41 -3.29 10.11
N MET A 40 -9.79 -2.22 10.58
CA MET A 40 -10.18 -1.56 11.82
C MET A 40 -11.18 -0.46 11.44
N ASN A 41 -12.41 -0.56 11.93
CA ASN A 41 -13.51 0.30 11.47
C ASN A 41 -13.92 1.39 12.47
N GLU A 42 -13.28 1.46 13.63
CA GLU A 42 -13.49 2.52 14.62
C GLU A 42 -12.24 2.76 15.46
N GLY A 43 -12.16 3.90 16.13
CA GLY A 43 -11.08 4.23 17.04
C GLY A 43 -10.10 5.25 16.48
N VAL A 44 -8.89 5.26 17.05
CA VAL A 44 -7.86 6.26 16.80
C VAL A 44 -6.48 5.59 16.74
N TRP A 45 -5.69 5.98 15.76
CA TRP A 45 -4.26 5.60 15.69
C TRP A 45 -3.42 6.73 16.28
N ARG A 46 -2.64 6.41 17.31
CA ARG A 46 -1.77 7.38 17.98
C ARG A 46 -0.35 7.27 17.50
N THR A 47 0.21 8.38 17.05
CA THR A 47 1.61 8.54 16.69
C THR A 47 2.27 9.63 17.52
N PRO A 48 3.62 9.77 17.52
CA PRO A 48 4.28 10.91 18.15
C PRO A 48 3.87 12.28 17.60
N LEU A 49 3.26 12.34 16.41
CA LEU A 49 2.82 13.57 15.74
C LEU A 49 1.35 13.90 15.99
N GLY A 50 0.62 13.06 16.72
CA GLY A 50 -0.78 13.27 17.06
C GLY A 50 -1.66 12.07 16.74
N ASP A 51 -2.95 12.21 17.04
CA ASP A 51 -3.97 11.20 16.85
C ASP A 51 -4.57 11.30 15.43
N VAL A 52 -4.80 10.15 14.78
CA VAL A 52 -5.48 10.03 13.49
C VAL A 52 -6.74 9.20 13.68
N GLU A 53 -7.90 9.78 13.42
CA GLU A 53 -9.19 9.11 13.59
C GLU A 53 -9.47 8.15 12.42
N ILE A 54 -10.11 7.01 12.72
CA ILE A 54 -10.65 6.10 11.72
C ILE A 54 -11.89 6.74 11.06
N ASP A 55 -12.00 6.60 9.73
CA ASP A 55 -13.25 6.89 9.01
C ASP A 55 -14.19 5.70 9.08
N SER A 56 -14.99 5.66 10.16
CA SER A 56 -15.92 4.56 10.42
C SER A 56 -17.00 4.41 9.33
N GLU A 57 -17.43 5.50 8.72
CA GLU A 57 -18.43 5.46 7.65
C GLU A 57 -17.86 4.74 6.42
N THR A 58 -16.71 5.18 5.94
CA THR A 58 -16.04 4.59 4.76
C THR A 58 -15.63 3.14 5.03
N ALA A 59 -15.06 2.84 6.20
CA ALA A 59 -14.68 1.48 6.57
C ALA A 59 -15.89 0.52 6.57
N ASN A 60 -17.01 0.94 7.16
CA ASN A 60 -18.25 0.15 7.18
C ASN A 60 -18.90 0.02 5.79
N HIS A 61 -18.71 1.00 4.90
CA HIS A 61 -19.17 0.88 3.51
C HIS A 61 -18.32 -0.14 2.75
N ILE A 62 -16.99 -0.13 2.91
CA ILE A 62 -16.10 -1.14 2.30
C ILE A 62 -16.46 -2.54 2.80
N LEU A 63 -16.71 -2.73 4.09
CA LEU A 63 -17.18 -4.00 4.67
C LEU A 63 -18.46 -4.53 4.03
N ARG A 64 -19.39 -3.65 3.66
CA ARG A 64 -20.64 -4.06 3.00
C ARG A 64 -20.45 -4.41 1.52
N GLU A 65 -19.51 -3.77 0.86
CA GLU A 65 -19.22 -4.01 -0.56
C GLU A 65 -18.31 -5.22 -0.78
N SER A 66 -17.34 -5.43 0.10
CA SER A 66 -16.49 -6.63 0.10
C SER A 66 -17.14 -7.75 0.91
N ARG A 67 -17.10 -8.97 0.38
CA ARG A 67 -17.67 -10.15 1.05
C ARG A 67 -16.67 -10.93 1.88
N ILE A 68 -15.43 -10.47 1.91
CA ILE A 68 -14.29 -11.22 2.45
C ILE A 68 -13.46 -10.42 3.46
N VAL A 69 -13.75 -9.14 3.64
CA VAL A 69 -13.10 -8.30 4.68
C VAL A 69 -13.88 -8.41 5.98
N ASP A 70 -13.18 -8.68 7.08
CA ASP A 70 -13.74 -8.72 8.43
C ASP A 70 -13.28 -7.52 9.26
N VAL A 71 -14.04 -7.18 10.30
CA VAL A 71 -13.57 -6.27 11.36
C VAL A 71 -12.67 -7.05 12.30
N ASP A 72 -11.39 -6.72 12.36
CA ASP A 72 -10.47 -7.37 13.30
C ASP A 72 -9.24 -6.50 13.62
N ASP A 73 -9.26 -5.87 14.78
CA ASP A 73 -8.17 -5.00 15.27
C ASP A 73 -6.87 -5.76 15.57
N ARG A 74 -6.95 -7.08 15.82
CA ARG A 74 -5.78 -7.91 16.12
C ARG A 74 -4.80 -7.99 14.93
N ALA A 75 -5.31 -7.83 13.71
CA ALA A 75 -4.49 -7.77 12.50
C ALA A 75 -3.56 -6.55 12.46
N HIS A 76 -3.92 -5.50 13.19
CA HIS A 76 -3.21 -4.22 13.21
C HIS A 76 -2.33 -4.02 14.45
N ALA A 77 -2.61 -4.74 15.56
CA ALA A 77 -2.06 -4.46 16.89
C ALA A 77 -0.52 -4.51 16.99
N TYR A 78 0.15 -5.29 16.14
CA TYR A 78 1.61 -5.43 16.09
C TYR A 78 2.15 -5.34 14.66
N GLU A 79 1.32 -4.88 13.73
CA GLU A 79 1.71 -4.67 12.34
C GLU A 79 2.28 -3.25 12.17
N HIS A 80 3.39 -3.13 11.45
CA HIS A 80 4.14 -1.88 11.35
C HIS A 80 3.96 -1.14 10.02
N SER A 81 3.46 -1.80 8.98
CA SER A 81 3.52 -1.24 7.62
C SER A 81 2.59 -0.05 7.39
N ILE A 82 1.42 0.02 8.06
CA ILE A 82 0.55 1.21 7.99
C ILE A 82 1.09 2.33 8.88
N GLU A 83 1.53 2.02 10.10
CA GLU A 83 1.99 3.06 11.03
C GLU A 83 3.18 3.85 10.48
N LEU A 84 4.03 3.24 9.66
CA LEU A 84 5.17 3.91 9.04
C LEU A 84 4.76 4.94 7.97
N GLN A 85 3.56 4.85 7.42
CA GLN A 85 3.03 5.80 6.44
C GLN A 85 2.47 7.06 7.12
N LEU A 86 1.94 6.93 8.33
CA LEU A 86 1.25 8.02 9.03
C LEU A 86 2.12 9.26 9.28
N PRO A 87 3.38 9.15 9.71
CA PRO A 87 4.23 10.33 9.93
C PRO A 87 4.45 11.17 8.68
N PHE A 88 4.53 10.58 7.49
CA PHE A 88 4.63 11.32 6.23
C PHE A 88 3.36 12.11 5.94
N LEU A 89 2.20 11.47 6.11
CA LEU A 89 0.89 12.11 5.92
C LEU A 89 0.68 13.21 6.96
N GLN A 90 1.03 12.96 8.22
CA GLN A 90 0.92 13.96 9.29
C GLN A 90 1.89 15.13 9.10
N TYR A 91 3.08 14.89 8.54
CA TYR A 91 4.00 15.98 8.18
C TYR A 91 3.40 16.90 7.12
N LEU A 92 2.71 16.34 6.13
CA LEU A 92 2.09 17.11 5.05
C LEU A 92 0.78 17.80 5.47
N TYR A 93 -0.05 17.13 6.24
CA TYR A 93 -1.46 17.52 6.43
C TYR A 93 -1.86 17.69 7.90
N GLY A 94 -0.95 17.52 8.84
CA GLY A 94 -1.31 17.37 10.26
C GLY A 94 -2.15 16.11 10.48
N SER A 95 -2.99 16.13 11.48
CA SER A 95 -3.98 15.05 11.72
C SER A 95 -5.37 15.36 11.13
N ALA A 96 -5.44 16.21 10.12
CA ALA A 96 -6.71 16.68 9.55
C ALA A 96 -7.21 15.79 8.39
N PHE A 97 -6.91 14.50 8.43
CA PHE A 97 -7.44 13.47 7.54
C PHE A 97 -7.96 12.29 8.37
N ARG A 98 -8.75 11.41 7.76
CA ARG A 98 -9.24 10.19 8.37
C ARG A 98 -8.61 8.97 7.72
N LEU A 99 -8.45 7.90 8.49
CA LEU A 99 -7.78 6.67 8.10
C LEU A 99 -8.78 5.52 7.90
N VAL A 100 -8.57 4.70 6.88
CA VAL A 100 -9.16 3.36 6.74
C VAL A 100 -8.02 2.37 6.54
N PRO A 101 -7.58 1.66 7.60
CA PRO A 101 -6.50 0.68 7.50
C PRO A 101 -7.06 -0.69 7.12
N ILE A 102 -6.49 -1.32 6.09
CA ILE A 102 -6.87 -2.68 5.67
C ILE A 102 -5.62 -3.54 5.57
N SER A 103 -5.59 -4.63 6.33
CA SER A 103 -4.46 -5.55 6.45
C SER A 103 -4.72 -6.87 5.69
N PHE A 104 -3.74 -7.35 4.95
CA PHE A 104 -3.82 -8.50 4.06
C PHE A 104 -2.90 -9.62 4.56
N LEU A 105 -3.47 -10.65 5.17
CA LEU A 105 -2.81 -11.93 5.40
C LEU A 105 -3.00 -12.84 4.17
N MET A 106 -4.18 -12.83 3.57
CA MET A 106 -4.50 -13.49 2.31
C MET A 106 -4.26 -12.52 1.15
N GLN A 107 -3.41 -12.89 0.21
CA GLN A 107 -2.94 -12.00 -0.84
C GLN A 107 -3.13 -12.55 -2.27
N ASP A 108 -4.01 -13.55 -2.45
CA ASP A 108 -4.33 -14.06 -3.78
C ASP A 108 -4.99 -12.99 -4.67
N LEU A 109 -4.94 -13.22 -5.98
CA LEU A 109 -5.38 -12.26 -6.99
C LEU A 109 -6.85 -11.85 -6.83
N GLU A 110 -7.75 -12.83 -6.63
CA GLU A 110 -9.18 -12.56 -6.61
C GLU A 110 -9.60 -11.84 -5.33
N SER A 111 -9.06 -12.23 -4.18
CA SER A 111 -9.29 -11.56 -2.90
C SER A 111 -8.77 -10.13 -2.92
N SER A 112 -7.59 -9.91 -3.49
CA SER A 112 -7.02 -8.58 -3.61
C SER A 112 -7.84 -7.68 -4.57
N ARG A 113 -8.33 -8.24 -5.67
CA ARG A 113 -9.24 -7.55 -6.59
C ARG A 113 -10.58 -7.19 -5.94
N ASP A 114 -11.13 -8.08 -5.11
CA ASP A 114 -12.38 -7.80 -4.39
C ASP A 114 -12.25 -6.56 -3.50
N VAL A 115 -11.21 -6.51 -2.68
CA VAL A 115 -10.93 -5.35 -1.82
C VAL A 115 -10.73 -4.08 -2.65
N GLY A 116 -9.95 -4.15 -3.74
CA GLY A 116 -9.72 -3.02 -4.63
C GLY A 116 -11.02 -2.49 -5.26
N ARG A 117 -11.89 -3.37 -5.77
CA ARG A 117 -13.20 -3.00 -6.34
C ARG A 117 -14.14 -2.40 -5.30
N ALA A 118 -14.24 -3.03 -4.13
CA ALA A 118 -15.07 -2.54 -3.03
C ALA A 118 -14.64 -1.14 -2.59
N THR A 119 -13.33 -0.93 -2.43
CA THR A 119 -12.75 0.37 -2.09
C THR A 119 -13.05 1.41 -3.16
N ALA A 120 -12.81 1.12 -4.43
CA ALA A 120 -13.08 2.06 -5.52
C ALA A 120 -14.55 2.47 -5.60
N LYS A 121 -15.47 1.52 -5.43
CA LYS A 121 -16.91 1.79 -5.45
C LYS A 121 -17.31 2.77 -4.34
N VAL A 122 -16.76 2.59 -3.14
CA VAL A 122 -17.04 3.45 -1.98
C VAL A 122 -16.40 4.84 -2.12
N LEU A 123 -15.25 4.92 -2.77
CA LEU A 123 -14.50 6.17 -2.91
C LEU A 123 -14.84 6.98 -4.16
N SER A 124 -15.74 6.52 -5.02
CA SER A 124 -15.99 7.11 -6.36
C SER A 124 -16.33 8.60 -6.35
N GLU A 125 -16.97 9.09 -5.28
CA GLU A 125 -17.39 10.48 -5.11
C GLU A 125 -16.72 11.17 -3.90
N LYS A 126 -15.69 10.54 -3.31
CA LYS A 126 -15.00 11.06 -2.14
C LYS A 126 -13.64 11.67 -2.52
N ASN A 127 -13.22 12.70 -1.79
CA ASN A 127 -11.86 13.21 -1.84
C ASN A 127 -10.94 12.29 -1.03
N ALA A 128 -10.46 11.23 -1.66
CA ALA A 128 -9.74 10.16 -1.00
C ALA A 128 -8.51 9.70 -1.76
N LEU A 129 -7.55 9.14 -1.02
CA LEU A 129 -6.34 8.53 -1.54
C LEU A 129 -6.29 7.05 -1.14
N VAL A 130 -5.82 6.21 -2.04
CA VAL A 130 -5.47 4.80 -1.77
C VAL A 130 -3.96 4.66 -1.76
N ILE A 131 -3.41 4.06 -0.71
CA ILE A 131 -1.98 3.78 -0.55
C ILE A 131 -1.80 2.27 -0.38
N ALA A 132 -0.87 1.66 -1.11
CA ALA A 132 -0.36 0.33 -0.82
C ALA A 132 1.02 0.46 -0.17
N SER A 133 1.15 -0.07 1.04
CA SER A 133 2.43 -0.18 1.74
C SER A 133 3.05 -1.53 1.44
N THR A 134 4.26 -1.55 0.86
CA THR A 134 4.97 -2.76 0.51
C THR A 134 6.47 -2.50 0.38
N ASP A 135 7.28 -3.49 0.73
CA ASP A 135 8.66 -3.58 0.30
C ASP A 135 8.74 -4.50 -0.93
N MET A 136 9.78 -4.35 -1.73
CA MET A 136 10.04 -5.17 -2.91
C MET A 136 10.76 -6.47 -2.53
N ASN A 137 11.70 -6.97 -3.34
CA ASN A 137 12.41 -8.21 -3.06
C ASN A 137 13.28 -8.12 -1.79
N HIS A 138 13.43 -9.25 -1.07
CA HIS A 138 14.13 -9.32 0.21
C HIS A 138 15.32 -10.28 0.14
N TYR A 139 16.43 -9.85 0.76
CA TYR A 139 17.59 -10.66 1.14
C TYR A 139 18.32 -11.38 -0.01
N GLU A 140 18.17 -10.91 -1.22
CA GLU A 140 19.00 -11.35 -2.35
C GLU A 140 20.13 -10.34 -2.63
N PRO A 141 21.24 -10.77 -3.30
CA PRO A 141 22.25 -9.83 -3.78
C PRO A 141 21.62 -8.72 -4.62
N GLN A 142 22.16 -7.50 -4.52
CA GLN A 142 21.56 -6.30 -5.11
C GLN A 142 21.29 -6.44 -6.61
N GLU A 143 22.18 -7.03 -7.36
CA GLU A 143 22.00 -7.22 -8.81
C GLU A 143 20.74 -8.05 -9.11
N ARG A 144 20.57 -9.16 -8.40
CA ARG A 144 19.40 -10.03 -8.54
C ARG A 144 18.12 -9.39 -8.02
N ALA A 145 18.20 -8.66 -6.89
CA ALA A 145 17.06 -7.90 -6.38
C ALA A 145 16.61 -6.85 -7.41
N ASN A 146 17.55 -6.10 -8.00
CA ASN A 146 17.25 -5.11 -9.04
C ASN A 146 16.54 -5.72 -10.26
N GLU A 147 17.00 -6.89 -10.74
CA GLU A 147 16.36 -7.58 -11.86
C GLU A 147 14.91 -7.97 -11.55
N LYS A 148 14.68 -8.61 -10.40
CA LYS A 148 13.36 -9.05 -9.97
C LYS A 148 12.43 -7.87 -9.71
N ASP A 149 12.90 -6.88 -8.99
CA ASP A 149 12.11 -5.69 -8.65
C ASP A 149 11.72 -4.92 -9.91
N LYS A 150 12.63 -4.82 -10.89
CA LYS A 150 12.31 -4.21 -12.17
C LYS A 150 11.16 -4.93 -12.88
N MET A 151 11.13 -6.26 -12.89
CA MET A 151 10.03 -7.02 -13.51
C MET A 151 8.68 -6.70 -12.81
N ALA A 152 8.65 -6.69 -11.47
CA ALA A 152 7.45 -6.36 -10.73
C ALA A 152 7.01 -4.89 -10.93
N ILE A 153 7.95 -3.96 -10.91
CA ILE A 153 7.70 -2.53 -11.17
C ILE A 153 7.16 -2.34 -12.59
N ASP A 154 7.77 -2.95 -13.60
CA ASP A 154 7.34 -2.85 -15.00
C ASP A 154 5.91 -3.39 -15.19
N ALA A 155 5.50 -4.43 -14.45
CA ALA A 155 4.13 -4.92 -14.44
C ALA A 155 3.18 -3.95 -13.70
N ALA A 156 3.59 -3.41 -12.55
CA ALA A 156 2.77 -2.48 -11.79
C ALA A 156 2.50 -1.17 -12.56
N ILE A 157 3.49 -0.60 -13.25
CA ILE A 157 3.30 0.63 -14.03
C ILE A 157 2.46 0.44 -15.29
N LYS A 158 2.30 -0.79 -15.79
CA LYS A 158 1.31 -1.11 -16.84
C LYS A 158 -0.12 -1.13 -16.31
N MET A 159 -0.29 -1.07 -15.00
CA MET A 159 -1.58 -1.17 -14.31
C MET A 159 -2.31 -2.48 -14.66
N ASP A 160 -1.56 -3.56 -14.84
CA ASP A 160 -2.06 -4.90 -15.11
C ASP A 160 -1.83 -5.77 -13.86
N GLU A 161 -2.86 -5.87 -13.02
CA GLU A 161 -2.80 -6.59 -11.75
C GLU A 161 -2.62 -8.11 -11.92
N GLU A 162 -3.08 -8.65 -13.04
CA GLU A 162 -2.89 -10.07 -13.35
C GLU A 162 -1.46 -10.36 -13.79
N GLN A 163 -0.90 -9.51 -14.65
CA GLN A 163 0.50 -9.59 -15.02
C GLN A 163 1.40 -9.37 -13.80
N TYR A 164 1.06 -8.42 -12.92
CA TYR A 164 1.82 -8.18 -11.70
C TYR A 164 1.83 -9.43 -10.81
N TYR A 165 0.66 -10.01 -10.52
CA TYR A 165 0.53 -11.23 -9.73
C TYR A 165 1.34 -12.39 -10.32
N SER A 166 1.14 -12.68 -11.62
CA SER A 166 1.84 -13.77 -12.30
C SER A 166 3.36 -13.56 -12.34
N THR A 167 3.82 -12.32 -12.44
CA THR A 167 5.26 -11.98 -12.40
C THR A 167 5.84 -12.26 -11.03
N VAL A 168 5.16 -11.82 -9.95
CA VAL A 168 5.60 -12.07 -8.57
C VAL A 168 5.70 -13.56 -8.29
N GLU A 169 4.68 -14.34 -8.62
CA GLU A 169 4.61 -15.77 -8.39
C GLU A 169 5.66 -16.54 -9.23
N SER A 170 5.70 -16.31 -10.54
CA SER A 170 6.55 -17.09 -11.45
C SER A 170 8.05 -16.86 -11.25
N HIS A 171 8.44 -15.68 -10.78
CA HIS A 171 9.83 -15.35 -10.50
C HIS A 171 10.20 -15.44 -9.02
N ALA A 172 9.24 -15.89 -8.18
CA ALA A 172 9.39 -15.96 -6.73
C ALA A 172 9.98 -14.65 -6.17
N ILE A 173 9.33 -13.51 -6.49
CA ILE A 173 9.71 -12.19 -5.99
C ILE A 173 9.16 -12.06 -4.57
N SER A 174 10.03 -11.86 -3.59
CA SER A 174 9.66 -11.86 -2.17
C SER A 174 9.11 -10.50 -1.70
N THR A 175 8.33 -9.81 -2.55
CA THR A 175 7.62 -8.59 -2.15
C THR A 175 6.57 -8.90 -1.07
N CYS A 176 6.57 -8.15 0.04
CA CYS A 176 5.72 -8.47 1.17
C CYS A 176 4.25 -8.08 0.97
N GLY A 177 3.98 -7.07 0.14
CA GLY A 177 2.64 -6.50 -0.06
C GLY A 177 2.13 -6.62 -1.50
N TYR A 178 2.25 -7.80 -2.13
CA TYR A 178 1.75 -7.95 -3.50
C TYR A 178 0.22 -7.90 -3.58
N GLY A 179 -0.50 -8.41 -2.58
CA GLY A 179 -1.96 -8.26 -2.48
C GLY A 179 -2.41 -6.79 -2.32
N PRO A 180 -1.86 -6.03 -1.36
CA PRO A 180 -2.02 -4.57 -1.28
C PRO A 180 -1.78 -3.84 -2.60
N THR A 181 -0.71 -4.21 -3.33
CA THR A 181 -0.39 -3.60 -4.63
C THR A 181 -1.45 -3.93 -5.69
N ILE A 182 -1.89 -5.19 -5.78
CA ILE A 182 -2.98 -5.62 -6.66
C ILE A 182 -4.27 -4.85 -6.36
N ALA A 183 -4.63 -4.75 -5.08
CA ALA A 183 -5.82 -4.01 -4.65
C ALA A 183 -5.73 -2.53 -5.02
N ALA A 184 -4.56 -1.91 -4.85
CA ALA A 184 -4.34 -0.51 -5.22
C ALA A 184 -4.40 -0.29 -6.75
N ILE A 185 -3.81 -1.16 -7.56
CA ILE A 185 -3.92 -1.10 -9.03
C ILE A 185 -5.39 -1.24 -9.45
N THR A 186 -6.09 -2.23 -8.89
CA THR A 186 -7.52 -2.46 -9.17
C THR A 186 -8.36 -1.24 -8.81
N ALA A 187 -8.14 -0.67 -7.62
CA ALA A 187 -8.85 0.53 -7.17
C ALA A 187 -8.53 1.74 -8.05
N ALA A 188 -7.25 1.96 -8.38
CA ALA A 188 -6.82 3.08 -9.21
C ALA A 188 -7.47 3.03 -10.61
N LYS A 189 -7.48 1.86 -11.27
CA LYS A 189 -8.16 1.66 -12.56
C LYS A 189 -9.65 1.97 -12.47
N ALA A 190 -10.32 1.43 -11.48
CA ALA A 190 -11.76 1.62 -11.29
C ALA A 190 -12.12 3.08 -10.95
N LEU A 191 -11.23 3.82 -10.28
CA LEU A 191 -11.35 5.25 -10.02
C LEU A 191 -10.95 6.13 -11.21
N GLY A 192 -10.52 5.53 -12.32
CA GLY A 192 -10.24 6.23 -13.58
C GLY A 192 -8.78 6.66 -13.77
N ALA A 193 -7.84 6.08 -13.02
CA ALA A 193 -6.41 6.28 -13.30
C ALA A 193 -6.06 5.73 -14.70
N LYS A 194 -5.25 6.49 -15.44
CA LYS A 194 -4.86 6.17 -16.83
C LYS A 194 -3.37 6.01 -17.02
N ARG A 195 -2.59 6.43 -16.04
CA ARG A 195 -1.13 6.31 -16.07
C ARG A 195 -0.59 5.88 -14.71
N ALA A 196 0.53 5.20 -14.75
CA ALA A 196 1.35 4.95 -13.59
C ALA A 196 2.79 5.34 -13.88
N GLN A 197 3.52 5.77 -12.88
CA GLN A 197 4.90 6.22 -12.99
C GLN A 197 5.73 5.74 -11.81
N LEU A 198 6.89 5.15 -12.10
CA LEU A 198 7.93 4.96 -11.10
C LEU A 198 8.56 6.32 -10.76
N LEU A 199 8.48 6.71 -9.50
CA LEU A 199 9.04 7.97 -9.01
C LEU A 199 10.47 7.80 -8.48
N CYS A 200 10.72 6.69 -7.77
CA CYS A 200 12.01 6.33 -7.24
C CYS A 200 12.11 4.82 -6.99
N TYR A 201 13.28 4.27 -7.22
CA TYR A 201 13.67 2.92 -6.80
C TYR A 201 15.07 2.96 -6.20
N LYS A 202 15.25 2.31 -5.06
CA LYS A 202 16.54 2.07 -4.40
C LYS A 202 16.48 0.79 -3.58
N THR A 203 17.64 0.32 -3.16
CA THR A 203 17.76 -0.79 -2.20
C THR A 203 18.34 -0.31 -0.88
N SER A 204 18.26 -1.16 0.15
CA SER A 204 18.96 -0.92 1.41
C SER A 204 20.48 -0.82 1.19
N GLY A 205 21.01 -1.53 0.20
CA GLY A 205 22.43 -1.50 -0.17
C GLY A 205 22.91 -0.14 -0.66
N ASP A 206 22.03 0.66 -1.31
CA ASP A 206 22.37 2.02 -1.73
C ASP A 206 22.62 2.97 -0.52
N ILE A 207 22.17 2.57 0.67
CA ILE A 207 22.35 3.36 1.90
C ILE A 207 23.46 2.77 2.78
N THR A 208 23.50 1.45 2.91
CA THR A 208 24.43 0.76 3.81
C THR A 208 25.80 0.48 3.18
N GLY A 209 25.85 0.35 1.84
CA GLY A 209 27.00 -0.16 1.10
C GLY A 209 27.14 -1.70 1.14
N ASP A 210 26.29 -2.42 1.89
CA ASP A 210 26.24 -3.88 1.87
C ASP A 210 25.28 -4.34 0.76
N LEU A 211 25.85 -4.95 -0.27
CA LEU A 211 25.16 -5.41 -1.47
C LEU A 211 24.87 -6.92 -1.46
N SER A 212 25.25 -7.62 -0.40
CA SER A 212 25.19 -9.08 -0.33
C SER A 212 23.78 -9.62 -0.10
N GLY A 213 22.92 -8.84 0.57
CA GLY A 213 21.53 -9.19 0.85
C GLY A 213 20.73 -7.93 1.11
N VAL A 214 20.01 -7.44 0.10
CA VAL A 214 19.31 -6.16 0.16
C VAL A 214 17.79 -6.33 0.23
N VAL A 215 17.11 -5.25 0.62
CA VAL A 215 15.67 -5.07 0.44
C VAL A 215 15.43 -3.94 -0.56
N GLY A 216 14.61 -4.19 -1.56
CA GLY A 216 14.23 -3.20 -2.56
C GLY A 216 13.06 -2.32 -2.10
N TYR A 217 13.06 -1.07 -2.53
CA TYR A 217 12.01 -0.09 -2.26
C TYR A 217 11.64 0.66 -3.53
N ALA A 218 10.35 0.77 -3.81
CA ALA A 218 9.84 1.52 -4.95
C ALA A 218 8.73 2.49 -4.50
N SER A 219 8.71 3.67 -5.10
CA SER A 219 7.55 4.56 -5.03
C SER A 219 6.94 4.72 -6.41
N ILE A 220 5.64 4.42 -6.53
CA ILE A 220 4.88 4.43 -7.78
C ILE A 220 3.63 5.27 -7.57
N SER A 221 3.34 6.17 -8.50
CA SER A 221 2.07 6.91 -8.53
C SER A 221 1.15 6.39 -9.61
N PHE A 222 -0.16 6.36 -9.31
CA PHE A 222 -1.23 6.07 -10.25
C PHE A 222 -2.11 7.32 -10.37
N ALA A 223 -2.30 7.87 -11.56
CA ALA A 223 -2.94 9.16 -11.76
C ALA A 223 -3.98 9.14 -12.89
N LYS A 224 -5.00 10.02 -12.77
CA LYS A 224 -6.05 10.19 -13.79
C LYS A 224 -5.56 10.96 -15.02
N SER A 225 -4.62 11.83 -14.85
CA SER A 225 -4.06 12.70 -15.91
C SER A 225 -2.58 12.98 -15.68
#